data_0b65bb15c16ac6477bd299dc4ef5c893
#
_entry.id   0b65bb15c16ac6477bd299dc4ef5c893
#
_cell.length_a   1.000
_cell.length_b   1.000
_cell.length_c   1.000
_cell.angle_alpha   90.00
_cell.angle_beta   90.00
_cell.angle_gamma   90.00
#
_symmetry.space_group_name_H-M   'P 1'
#
loop_
_entity.id
_entity.type
_entity.pdbx_description
1 polymer ?
#
loop_
_entity_poly.entity_id
_entity_poly.type
_entity_poly.pdbx_seq_one_letter_code
_entity_poly.pdbx_strand_id
1 'polypeptide(L)'
;MVKIDCIILLLIMACGCNLSEKRPQIQDVQGKQILNSDNIWLSHEHILVDFIGVANIQPETWNHDSIIKEITPYFEELKAFNVKYFVDATPNYLGRDALLLEKIAIKTGVRIITNTGLYGVGNNKYIPQYALDLTAEELSEIWINEYKYGIHKTSVKPGFVKIGIDVADSLHPMHQKLVKAAALTHLKTGLTIASHTGKAKGLWPQLEILKETGVSPASFIWVHAQAEDNNDSYLKAAEMGCWISLDGVGWELEKHIEKLLFAKRNGILDRFLISHDAGWYDPQKEIQTIKPFTTIFTQLLPELKSHGFTDDEIKLLLRVNPSKAFAIEIRKYPFDKRAKQLE
;
A
#
# COMPACT_ATOMS: atom_id res chain seq x y z
N MET A 1 -7.65 -41.01 71.23
CA MET A 1 -7.53 -41.30 69.79
C MET A 1 -7.98 -40.08 69.07
N VAL A 2 -7.02 -39.27 68.61
CA VAL A 2 -7.27 -38.03 67.85
C VAL A 2 -6.97 -38.35 66.40
N LYS A 3 -7.96 -38.21 65.51
CA LYS A 3 -7.77 -38.31 64.04
C LYS A 3 -7.24 -36.98 63.53
N ILE A 4 -6.10 -37.03 62.86
CA ILE A 4 -5.52 -35.92 62.14
C ILE A 4 -5.91 -36.06 60.67
N ASP A 5 -6.79 -35.18 60.17
CA ASP A 5 -7.15 -35.08 58.76
C ASP A 5 -6.09 -34.27 58.04
N CYS A 6 -5.34 -34.92 57.15
CA CYS A 6 -4.42 -34.25 56.22
C CYS A 6 -5.17 -33.60 55.08
N ILE A 7 -5.26 -32.27 55.05
CA ILE A 7 -5.73 -31.51 53.89
C ILE A 7 -4.56 -31.31 52.91
N ILE A 8 -4.60 -32.01 51.78
CA ILE A 8 -3.66 -31.82 50.67
C ILE A 8 -4.13 -30.59 49.87
N LEU A 9 -3.40 -29.51 49.98
CA LEU A 9 -3.61 -28.29 49.19
C LEU A 9 -2.96 -28.47 47.79
N LEU A 10 -3.79 -28.75 46.76
CA LEU A 10 -3.32 -28.78 45.37
C LEU A 10 -3.08 -27.35 44.88
N LEU A 11 -1.83 -26.92 44.78
CA LEU A 11 -1.44 -25.67 44.08
C LEU A 11 -1.51 -25.92 42.56
N ILE A 12 -2.58 -25.46 41.91
CA ILE A 12 -2.63 -25.36 40.46
C ILE A 12 -1.80 -24.16 40.04
N MET A 13 -0.54 -24.40 39.61
CA MET A 13 0.23 -23.40 38.87
C MET A 13 -0.41 -23.19 37.49
N ALA A 14 -1.22 -22.16 37.36
CA ALA A 14 -1.63 -21.63 36.06
C ALA A 14 -0.42 -21.06 35.36
N CYS A 15 0.21 -21.86 34.48
CA CYS A 15 1.22 -21.39 33.55
C CYS A 15 0.52 -20.51 32.51
N GLY A 16 0.36 -19.22 32.80
CA GLY A 16 -0.12 -18.24 31.83
C GLY A 16 0.91 -18.10 30.73
N CYS A 17 0.73 -18.80 29.60
CA CYS A 17 1.40 -18.43 28.38
C CYS A 17 0.94 -17.03 27.99
N ASN A 18 1.68 -16.01 28.40
CA ASN A 18 1.61 -14.68 27.81
C ASN A 18 2.10 -14.79 26.36
N LEU A 19 1.18 -15.12 25.45
CA LEU A 19 1.35 -14.82 24.03
C LEU A 19 1.39 -13.29 23.95
N SER A 20 2.60 -12.72 23.98
CA SER A 20 2.78 -11.31 23.69
C SER A 20 2.26 -11.10 22.28
N GLU A 21 1.06 -10.54 22.13
CA GLU A 21 0.53 -10.13 20.83
C GLU A 21 1.59 -9.24 20.19
N LYS A 22 2.20 -9.73 19.10
CA LYS A 22 3.18 -8.95 18.34
C LYS A 22 2.46 -7.73 17.82
N ARG A 23 2.81 -6.55 18.35
CA ARG A 23 2.26 -5.29 17.85
C ARG A 23 2.51 -5.18 16.35
N PRO A 24 1.49 -4.78 15.55
CA PRO A 24 1.66 -4.63 14.11
C PRO A 24 2.81 -3.67 13.80
N GLN A 25 3.57 -3.98 12.77
CA GLN A 25 4.75 -3.22 12.35
C GLN A 25 4.59 -2.74 10.92
N ILE A 26 5.25 -1.64 10.60
CA ILE A 26 5.44 -1.14 9.24
C ILE A 26 6.94 -0.98 8.98
N GLN A 27 7.31 -0.88 7.71
CA GLN A 27 8.65 -0.56 7.25
C GLN A 27 8.62 0.77 6.53
N ASP A 28 9.31 1.77 7.04
CA ASP A 28 9.59 3.01 6.33
C ASP A 28 11.07 3.06 5.88
N VAL A 29 11.47 4.12 5.18
CA VAL A 29 12.83 4.27 4.65
C VAL A 29 13.90 4.36 5.75
N GLN A 30 13.54 4.64 6.98
CA GLN A 30 14.43 4.74 8.14
C GLN A 30 14.44 3.46 9.00
N GLY A 31 13.60 2.47 8.69
CA GLY A 31 13.57 1.18 9.38
C GLY A 31 12.19 0.74 9.85
N LYS A 32 12.14 -0.37 10.59
CA LYS A 32 10.88 -0.90 11.13
C LYS A 32 10.36 -0.06 12.27
N GLN A 33 9.05 0.17 12.26
CA GLN A 33 8.33 0.92 13.29
C GLN A 33 7.18 0.08 13.86
N ILE A 34 6.94 0.23 15.15
CA ILE A 34 5.68 -0.22 15.75
C ILE A 34 4.58 0.73 15.26
N LEU A 35 3.52 0.14 14.76
CA LEU A 35 2.42 0.88 14.19
C LEU A 35 1.67 1.64 15.27
N ASN A 36 1.39 2.92 15.01
CA ASN A 36 0.50 3.75 15.80
C ASN A 36 -0.69 4.18 14.93
N SER A 37 -1.87 3.66 15.25
CA SER A 37 -3.12 3.93 14.53
C SER A 37 -3.66 5.36 14.71
N ASP A 38 -3.04 6.20 15.56
CA ASP A 38 -3.45 7.59 15.74
C ASP A 38 -2.78 8.57 14.77
N ASN A 39 -1.80 8.11 14.01
CA ASN A 39 -1.09 8.92 13.04
C ASN A 39 -1.87 9.05 11.72
N ILE A 40 -1.82 10.24 11.10
CA ILE A 40 -2.40 10.52 9.79
C ILE A 40 -1.48 10.02 8.68
N TRP A 41 -2.10 9.41 7.67
CA TRP A 41 -1.45 8.85 6.49
C TRP A 41 -1.91 9.53 5.21
N LEU A 42 -0.97 9.69 4.28
CA LEU A 42 -1.23 9.81 2.86
C LEU A 42 -0.85 8.47 2.21
N SER A 43 -1.83 7.74 1.74
CA SER A 43 -1.68 6.30 1.41
C SER A 43 -1.25 6.04 -0.04
N HIS A 44 -1.15 7.07 -0.88
CA HIS A 44 -0.73 6.97 -2.28
C HIS A 44 -0.32 8.33 -2.83
N GLU A 45 0.97 8.60 -2.85
CA GLU A 45 1.54 9.84 -3.35
C GLU A 45 2.83 9.56 -4.13
N HIS A 46 3.39 10.59 -4.75
CA HIS A 46 4.61 10.51 -5.54
C HIS A 46 5.55 11.68 -5.25
N ILE A 47 6.83 11.40 -5.07
CA ILE A 47 7.86 12.44 -4.96
C ILE A 47 8.47 12.73 -6.33
N LEU A 48 9.04 11.70 -6.94
CA LEU A 48 9.70 11.75 -8.24
C LEU A 48 9.01 10.81 -9.20
N VAL A 49 8.66 11.29 -10.40
CA VAL A 49 8.12 10.44 -11.46
C VAL A 49 8.79 10.79 -12.78
N ASP A 50 9.43 9.80 -13.40
CA ASP A 50 10.09 9.91 -14.70
C ASP A 50 9.41 9.00 -15.72
N PHE A 51 8.54 9.56 -16.55
CA PHE A 51 7.75 8.83 -17.54
C PHE A 51 8.51 8.49 -18.83
N ILE A 52 9.83 8.69 -18.88
CA ILE A 52 10.61 8.46 -20.10
C ILE A 52 10.63 6.99 -20.54
N GLY A 53 10.49 6.05 -19.58
CA GLY A 53 10.49 4.61 -19.80
C GLY A 53 11.83 3.93 -19.55
N VAL A 54 11.79 2.61 -19.29
CA VAL A 54 12.94 1.83 -18.84
C VAL A 54 14.17 1.89 -19.76
N ALA A 55 13.96 2.06 -21.07
CA ALA A 55 15.05 2.12 -22.04
C ALA A 55 15.90 3.40 -21.94
N ASN A 56 15.35 4.45 -21.36
CA ASN A 56 15.97 5.78 -21.35
C ASN A 56 16.19 6.34 -19.94
N ILE A 57 15.64 5.70 -18.91
CA ILE A 57 15.74 6.18 -17.53
C ILE A 57 17.19 6.12 -17.03
N GLN A 58 17.66 7.21 -16.45
CA GLN A 58 19.03 7.38 -15.95
C GLN A 58 19.01 7.96 -14.54
N PRO A 59 18.75 7.15 -13.51
CA PRO A 59 18.62 7.61 -12.12
C PRO A 59 19.84 8.37 -11.59
N GLU A 60 21.04 8.07 -12.13
CA GLU A 60 22.28 8.75 -11.79
C GLU A 60 22.33 10.22 -12.21
N THR A 61 21.45 10.64 -13.12
CA THR A 61 21.33 12.04 -13.56
C THR A 61 20.41 12.88 -12.69
N TRP A 62 19.63 12.26 -11.80
CA TRP A 62 18.68 12.98 -10.94
C TRP A 62 19.40 13.79 -9.88
N ASN A 63 19.19 15.11 -9.92
CA ASN A 63 19.78 16.02 -8.96
C ASN A 63 18.97 16.04 -7.66
N HIS A 64 19.42 15.27 -6.65
CA HIS A 64 18.73 15.16 -5.37
C HIS A 64 18.55 16.51 -4.67
N ASP A 65 19.55 17.41 -4.72
CA ASP A 65 19.46 18.70 -4.02
C ASP A 65 18.37 19.58 -4.63
N SER A 66 18.25 19.59 -5.94
CA SER A 66 17.19 20.31 -6.66
C SER A 66 15.82 19.71 -6.34
N ILE A 67 15.67 18.39 -6.37
CA ILE A 67 14.41 17.70 -6.04
C ILE A 67 14.00 18.00 -4.60
N ILE A 68 14.93 17.87 -3.64
CA ILE A 68 14.68 18.15 -2.24
C ILE A 68 14.27 19.61 -2.03
N LYS A 69 14.90 20.54 -2.73
CA LYS A 69 14.56 21.97 -2.64
C LYS A 69 13.12 22.23 -3.10
N GLU A 70 12.71 21.66 -4.22
CA GLU A 70 11.39 21.85 -4.81
C GLU A 70 10.28 21.15 -4.00
N ILE A 71 10.54 19.96 -3.45
CA ILE A 71 9.54 19.16 -2.75
C ILE A 71 9.37 19.57 -1.27
N THR A 72 10.43 20.05 -0.61
CA THR A 72 10.40 20.37 0.82
C THR A 72 9.24 21.29 1.23
N PRO A 73 8.90 22.38 0.50
CA PRO A 73 7.79 23.26 0.87
C PRO A 73 6.45 22.51 1.03
N TYR A 74 6.16 21.56 0.15
CA TYR A 74 4.92 20.77 0.20
C TYR A 74 4.88 19.84 1.42
N PHE A 75 6.02 19.32 1.87
CA PHE A 75 6.11 18.57 3.12
C PHE A 75 5.98 19.46 4.36
N GLU A 76 6.46 20.71 4.31
CA GLU A 76 6.24 21.66 5.40
C GLU A 76 4.76 21.98 5.58
N GLU A 77 3.99 22.11 4.48
CA GLU A 77 2.53 22.29 4.54
C GLU A 77 1.84 21.11 5.26
N LEU A 78 2.32 19.89 5.09
CA LEU A 78 1.76 18.70 5.74
C LEU A 78 1.90 18.71 7.27
N LYS A 79 2.86 19.46 7.82
CA LYS A 79 3.03 19.61 9.28
C LYS A 79 1.82 20.28 9.94
N ALA A 80 1.18 21.23 9.24
CA ALA A 80 -0.02 21.90 9.74
C ALA A 80 -1.20 20.91 9.97
N PHE A 81 -1.19 19.78 9.27
CA PHE A 81 -2.20 18.73 9.35
C PHE A 81 -1.76 17.51 10.15
N ASN A 82 -0.56 17.55 10.78
CA ASN A 82 0.00 16.44 11.54
C ASN A 82 0.13 15.12 10.75
N VAL A 83 0.39 15.20 9.45
CA VAL A 83 0.67 14.02 8.62
C VAL A 83 1.98 13.39 9.08
N LYS A 84 1.91 12.10 9.42
CA LYS A 84 3.07 11.36 9.92
C LYS A 84 3.63 10.39 8.90
N TYR A 85 2.76 9.77 8.11
CA TYR A 85 3.14 8.76 7.13
C TYR A 85 2.78 9.20 5.71
N PHE A 86 3.73 9.00 4.82
CA PHE A 86 3.62 9.31 3.39
C PHE A 86 4.03 8.06 2.60
N VAL A 87 3.11 7.49 1.84
CA VAL A 87 3.37 6.31 1.02
C VAL A 87 3.77 6.77 -0.37
N ASP A 88 5.06 6.67 -0.68
CA ASP A 88 5.54 6.91 -2.05
C ASP A 88 5.25 5.68 -2.91
N ALA A 89 4.30 5.82 -3.81
CA ALA A 89 3.80 4.76 -4.67
C ALA A 89 4.57 4.64 -5.99
N THR A 90 5.65 5.40 -6.16
CA THR A 90 6.48 5.37 -7.37
C THR A 90 7.29 4.08 -7.44
N PRO A 91 7.07 3.20 -8.46
CA PRO A 91 7.80 1.95 -8.58
C PRO A 91 9.18 2.13 -9.22
N ASN A 92 9.98 1.08 -9.18
CA ASN A 92 11.25 1.01 -9.87
C ASN A 92 11.07 1.25 -11.38
N TYR A 93 12.05 1.90 -12.02
CA TYR A 93 12.02 2.34 -13.42
C TYR A 93 10.94 3.37 -13.80
N LEU A 94 10.26 3.94 -12.79
CA LEU A 94 9.33 5.05 -12.97
C LEU A 94 9.72 6.28 -12.11
N GLY A 95 10.77 6.17 -11.29
CA GLY A 95 11.23 7.28 -10.44
C GLY A 95 11.55 6.89 -8.99
N ARG A 96 11.39 5.62 -8.58
CA ARG A 96 11.76 5.20 -7.22
C ARG A 96 13.25 5.42 -6.96
N ASP A 97 13.56 6.27 -6.00
CA ASP A 97 14.93 6.49 -5.52
C ASP A 97 14.98 6.41 -3.98
N ALA A 98 15.49 5.29 -3.48
CA ALA A 98 15.49 4.98 -2.06
C ALA A 98 16.31 5.98 -1.23
N LEU A 99 17.45 6.45 -1.76
CA LEU A 99 18.31 7.42 -1.06
C LEU A 99 17.70 8.82 -1.04
N LEU A 100 17.05 9.23 -2.11
CA LEU A 100 16.31 10.50 -2.17
C LEU A 100 15.19 10.52 -1.12
N LEU A 101 14.40 9.43 -1.06
CA LEU A 101 13.29 9.29 -0.11
C LEU A 101 13.78 9.32 1.34
N GLU A 102 14.90 8.65 1.65
CA GLU A 102 15.51 8.69 2.98
C GLU A 102 15.98 10.11 3.35
N LYS A 103 16.65 10.83 2.43
CA LYS A 103 17.08 12.22 2.66
C LYS A 103 15.90 13.15 2.94
N ILE A 104 14.81 13.02 2.18
CA ILE A 104 13.58 13.82 2.39
C ILE A 104 12.94 13.47 3.74
N ALA A 105 12.83 12.18 4.09
CA ALA A 105 12.30 11.76 5.38
C ALA A 105 13.09 12.32 6.57
N ILE A 106 14.43 12.29 6.49
CA ILE A 106 15.31 12.87 7.52
C ILE A 106 15.09 14.39 7.62
N LYS A 107 15.05 15.08 6.49
CA LYS A 107 14.92 16.54 6.44
C LYS A 107 13.58 17.03 6.98
N THR A 108 12.49 16.36 6.61
CA THR A 108 11.12 16.81 6.90
C THR A 108 10.54 16.25 8.21
N GLY A 109 11.08 15.12 8.69
CA GLY A 109 10.55 14.38 9.85
C GLY A 109 9.27 13.57 9.53
N VAL A 110 8.83 13.55 8.26
CA VAL A 110 7.74 12.70 7.78
C VAL A 110 8.29 11.31 7.49
N ARG A 111 7.59 10.26 7.89
CA ARG A 111 7.98 8.88 7.63
C ARG A 111 7.51 8.46 6.25
N ILE A 112 8.46 8.19 5.37
CA ILE A 112 8.17 7.81 3.99
C ILE A 112 8.24 6.29 3.85
N ILE A 113 7.20 5.70 3.27
CA ILE A 113 7.11 4.27 3.00
C ILE A 113 7.31 4.07 1.50
N THR A 114 8.38 3.40 1.12
CA THR A 114 8.68 3.06 -0.28
C THR A 114 8.31 1.61 -0.59
N ASN A 115 8.44 1.21 -1.84
CA ASN A 115 7.98 -0.08 -2.34
C ASN A 115 9.08 -0.91 -2.99
N THR A 116 8.74 -2.18 -3.26
CA THR A 116 9.37 -3.05 -4.26
C THR A 116 8.32 -3.39 -5.32
N GLY A 117 8.72 -4.00 -6.41
CA GLY A 117 7.80 -4.35 -7.49
C GLY A 117 8.13 -3.66 -8.80
N LEU A 118 7.30 -3.92 -9.83
CA LEU A 118 7.45 -3.39 -11.18
C LEU A 118 6.11 -2.94 -11.76
N TYR A 119 6.14 -1.98 -12.67
CA TYR A 119 4.97 -1.31 -13.22
C TYR A 119 4.75 -1.70 -14.67
N GLY A 120 3.72 -2.54 -14.94
CA GLY A 120 3.42 -3.07 -16.26
C GLY A 120 2.54 -2.16 -17.14
N VAL A 121 2.01 -1.06 -16.60
CA VAL A 121 1.10 -0.18 -17.36
C VAL A 121 1.79 0.47 -18.54
N GLY A 122 1.02 0.78 -19.59
CA GLY A 122 1.52 1.40 -20.81
C GLY A 122 2.26 0.41 -21.71
N ASN A 123 1.70 -0.78 -21.90
CA ASN A 123 2.28 -1.86 -22.71
C ASN A 123 3.68 -2.27 -22.25
N ASN A 124 3.86 -2.42 -20.93
CA ASN A 124 5.13 -2.81 -20.32
C ASN A 124 6.31 -1.84 -20.54
N LYS A 125 6.05 -0.57 -20.83
CA LYS A 125 7.07 0.46 -21.10
C LYS A 125 8.13 0.58 -20.00
N TYR A 126 7.79 0.22 -18.77
CA TYR A 126 8.66 0.34 -17.59
C TYR A 126 9.21 -1.02 -17.11
N ILE A 127 8.99 -2.09 -17.88
CA ILE A 127 9.45 -3.42 -17.54
C ILE A 127 10.85 -3.64 -18.12
N PRO A 128 11.88 -3.88 -17.28
CA PRO A 128 13.22 -4.16 -17.76
C PRO A 128 13.34 -5.56 -18.39
N GLN A 129 14.30 -5.75 -19.28
CA GLN A 129 14.48 -7.01 -20.03
C GLN A 129 14.58 -8.23 -19.11
N TYR A 130 15.35 -8.13 -18.02
CA TYR A 130 15.48 -9.27 -17.10
C TYR A 130 14.13 -9.76 -16.54
N ALA A 131 13.17 -8.85 -16.32
CA ALA A 131 11.86 -9.24 -15.79
C ALA A 131 10.98 -9.92 -16.86
N LEU A 132 11.26 -9.70 -18.15
CA LEU A 132 10.63 -10.45 -19.23
C LEU A 132 11.15 -11.89 -19.28
N ASP A 133 12.43 -12.10 -18.98
CA ASP A 133 13.12 -13.38 -19.08
C ASP A 133 12.89 -14.29 -17.85
N LEU A 134 12.78 -13.68 -16.65
CA LEU A 134 12.59 -14.40 -15.40
C LEU A 134 11.17 -14.98 -15.23
N THR A 135 11.07 -16.05 -14.44
CA THR A 135 9.80 -16.58 -13.92
C THR A 135 9.23 -15.68 -12.83
N ALA A 136 7.97 -15.91 -12.43
CA ALA A 136 7.37 -15.19 -11.29
C ALA A 136 8.09 -15.49 -9.97
N GLU A 137 8.55 -16.72 -9.79
CA GLU A 137 9.32 -17.18 -8.65
C GLU A 137 10.65 -16.42 -8.53
N GLU A 138 11.43 -16.39 -9.61
CA GLU A 138 12.72 -15.68 -9.65
C GLU A 138 12.53 -14.15 -9.46
N LEU A 139 11.49 -13.57 -10.06
CA LEU A 139 11.17 -12.16 -9.87
C LEU A 139 10.78 -11.86 -8.40
N SER A 140 10.03 -12.75 -7.76
CA SER A 140 9.68 -12.63 -6.35
C SER A 140 10.91 -12.68 -5.44
N GLU A 141 11.90 -13.48 -5.74
CA GLU A 141 13.14 -13.54 -4.95
C GLU A 141 13.93 -12.21 -5.00
N ILE A 142 13.91 -11.49 -6.12
CA ILE A 142 14.49 -10.13 -6.20
C ILE A 142 13.79 -9.21 -5.19
N TRP A 143 12.46 -9.20 -5.15
CA TRP A 143 11.69 -8.34 -4.26
C TRP A 143 11.81 -8.74 -2.78
N ILE A 144 11.88 -10.05 -2.50
CA ILE A 144 12.17 -10.59 -1.17
C ILE A 144 13.58 -10.16 -0.71
N ASN A 145 14.56 -10.15 -1.60
CA ASN A 145 15.93 -9.73 -1.30
C ASN A 145 16.01 -8.22 -1.04
N GLU A 146 15.27 -7.37 -1.77
CA GLU A 146 15.15 -5.94 -1.45
C GLU A 146 14.60 -5.74 -0.02
N TYR A 147 13.59 -6.52 0.38
CA TYR A 147 13.05 -6.46 1.75
C TYR A 147 14.04 -6.97 2.80
N LYS A 148 14.81 -7.99 2.52
CA LYS A 148 15.78 -8.55 3.48
C LYS A 148 17.03 -7.69 3.62
N TYR A 149 17.59 -7.25 2.50
CA TYR A 149 18.94 -6.70 2.43
C TYR A 149 18.99 -5.20 2.06
N GLY A 150 17.91 -4.64 1.55
CA GLY A 150 17.82 -3.25 1.11
C GLY A 150 17.76 -3.09 -0.41
N ILE A 151 17.26 -1.94 -0.84
CA ILE A 151 17.05 -1.56 -2.24
C ILE A 151 18.38 -1.05 -2.82
N HIS A 152 18.83 -1.56 -3.98
CA HIS A 152 19.99 -1.04 -4.72
C HIS A 152 21.24 -0.76 -3.87
N LYS A 153 21.64 -1.70 -3.01
CA LYS A 153 22.79 -1.59 -2.11
C LYS A 153 22.68 -0.51 -1.03
N THR A 154 21.47 -0.02 -0.76
CA THR A 154 21.18 0.85 0.39
C THR A 154 20.70 0.03 1.59
N SER A 155 20.59 0.66 2.77
CA SER A 155 19.93 0.08 3.95
C SER A 155 18.40 0.23 3.90
N VAL A 156 17.88 1.02 2.98
CA VAL A 156 16.44 1.31 2.83
C VAL A 156 15.71 0.06 2.35
N LYS A 157 14.63 -0.29 3.04
CA LYS A 157 13.81 -1.47 2.73
C LYS A 157 12.41 -1.07 2.31
N PRO A 158 11.76 -1.82 1.39
CA PRO A 158 10.39 -1.54 0.99
C PRO A 158 9.39 -1.87 2.10
N GLY A 159 8.32 -1.07 2.21
CA GLY A 159 7.21 -1.30 3.14
C GLY A 159 6.00 -1.97 2.49
N PHE A 160 5.95 -2.05 1.16
CA PHE A 160 4.89 -2.72 0.40
C PHE A 160 5.39 -3.15 -0.99
N VAL A 161 4.57 -3.90 -1.72
CA VAL A 161 4.82 -4.26 -3.12
C VAL A 161 3.94 -3.38 -4.01
N LYS A 162 4.52 -2.65 -4.95
CA LYS A 162 3.80 -1.87 -5.97
C LYS A 162 3.92 -2.53 -7.32
N ILE A 163 2.78 -2.87 -7.91
CA ILE A 163 2.67 -3.33 -9.28
C ILE A 163 1.66 -2.48 -10.05
N GLY A 164 1.56 -2.70 -11.36
CA GLY A 164 0.54 -2.07 -12.19
C GLY A 164 0.21 -2.94 -13.39
N ILE A 165 -1.04 -2.89 -13.82
CA ILE A 165 -1.55 -3.64 -14.97
C ILE A 165 -2.34 -2.71 -15.89
N ASP A 166 -2.34 -3.01 -17.20
CA ASP A 166 -3.30 -2.42 -18.13
C ASP A 166 -4.64 -3.17 -18.04
N VAL A 167 -5.74 -2.44 -18.05
CA VAL A 167 -7.10 -3.02 -18.05
C VAL A 167 -7.41 -3.59 -19.43
N ALA A 168 -7.68 -4.89 -19.49
CA ALA A 168 -8.03 -5.61 -20.71
C ALA A 168 -9.07 -6.71 -20.41
N ASP A 169 -9.56 -7.40 -21.44
CA ASP A 169 -10.47 -8.55 -21.27
C ASP A 169 -9.81 -9.72 -20.55
N SER A 170 -8.51 -9.89 -20.73
CA SER A 170 -7.65 -10.81 -19.99
C SER A 170 -6.34 -10.14 -19.64
N LEU A 171 -5.75 -10.49 -18.50
CA LEU A 171 -4.43 -9.97 -18.13
C LEU A 171 -3.37 -10.45 -19.11
N HIS A 172 -2.55 -9.50 -19.59
CA HIS A 172 -1.35 -9.82 -20.36
C HIS A 172 -0.45 -10.78 -19.58
N PRO A 173 0.24 -11.76 -20.21
CA PRO A 173 1.09 -12.73 -19.49
C PRO A 173 2.11 -12.10 -18.55
N MET A 174 2.71 -10.95 -18.92
CA MET A 174 3.61 -10.21 -18.01
C MET A 174 2.87 -9.69 -16.79
N HIS A 175 1.64 -9.19 -16.93
CA HIS A 175 0.84 -8.72 -15.79
C HIS A 175 0.43 -9.86 -14.86
N GLN A 176 0.09 -11.05 -15.40
CA GLN A 176 -0.15 -12.26 -14.60
C GLN A 176 1.12 -12.63 -13.80
N LYS A 177 2.30 -12.56 -14.45
CA LYS A 177 3.60 -12.79 -13.81
C LYS A 177 3.85 -11.81 -12.66
N LEU A 178 3.57 -10.50 -12.85
CA LEU A 178 3.72 -9.49 -11.81
C LEU A 178 2.83 -9.77 -10.60
N VAL A 179 1.56 -10.10 -10.83
CA VAL A 179 0.61 -10.42 -9.76
C VAL A 179 1.04 -11.67 -8.99
N LYS A 180 1.45 -12.74 -9.70
CA LYS A 180 1.95 -13.97 -9.06
C LYS A 180 3.23 -13.72 -8.26
N ALA A 181 4.19 -12.96 -8.81
CA ALA A 181 5.42 -12.61 -8.10
C ALA A 181 5.12 -11.78 -6.83
N ALA A 182 4.17 -10.83 -6.91
CA ALA A 182 3.74 -10.06 -5.75
C ALA A 182 3.10 -10.95 -4.68
N ALA A 183 2.25 -11.90 -5.06
CA ALA A 183 1.64 -12.86 -4.15
C ALA A 183 2.70 -13.73 -3.45
N LEU A 184 3.66 -14.26 -4.19
CA LEU A 184 4.78 -15.03 -3.64
C LEU A 184 5.64 -14.19 -2.67
N THR A 185 5.89 -12.93 -3.01
CA THR A 185 6.61 -11.97 -2.15
C THR A 185 5.83 -11.74 -0.85
N HIS A 186 4.50 -11.52 -0.92
CA HIS A 186 3.65 -11.37 0.25
C HIS A 186 3.76 -12.58 1.20
N LEU A 187 3.69 -13.81 0.68
CA LEU A 187 3.77 -15.03 1.50
C LEU A 187 5.11 -15.18 2.26
N LYS A 188 6.17 -14.53 1.82
CA LYS A 188 7.50 -14.56 2.46
C LYS A 188 7.79 -13.35 3.35
N THR A 189 7.17 -12.21 3.07
CA THR A 189 7.52 -10.94 3.70
C THR A 189 6.39 -10.35 4.55
N GLY A 190 5.13 -10.65 4.22
CA GLY A 190 3.95 -10.00 4.78
C GLY A 190 3.67 -8.61 4.19
N LEU A 191 4.43 -8.15 3.19
CA LEU A 191 4.22 -6.86 2.52
C LEU A 191 2.88 -6.84 1.79
N THR A 192 2.10 -5.79 1.97
CA THR A 192 0.84 -5.57 1.26
C THR A 192 1.10 -5.29 -0.23
N ILE A 193 0.21 -5.72 -1.10
CA ILE A 193 0.30 -5.55 -2.55
C ILE A 193 -0.60 -4.39 -2.96
N ALA A 194 -0.04 -3.32 -3.52
CA ALA A 194 -0.79 -2.23 -4.13
C ALA A 194 -0.67 -2.31 -5.66
N SER A 195 -1.78 -2.48 -6.35
CA SER A 195 -1.80 -2.61 -7.81
C SER A 195 -2.54 -1.46 -8.46
N HIS A 196 -1.84 -0.73 -9.34
CA HIS A 196 -2.49 0.18 -10.29
C HIS A 196 -3.44 -0.62 -11.16
N THR A 197 -4.74 -0.43 -10.98
CA THR A 197 -5.77 -1.29 -11.56
C THR A 197 -6.87 -0.49 -12.27
N GLY A 198 -7.36 0.61 -11.65
CA GLY A 198 -8.48 1.37 -12.20
C GLY A 198 -9.79 0.60 -12.13
N LYS A 199 -10.37 0.22 -13.28
CA LYS A 199 -11.69 -0.46 -13.33
C LYS A 199 -11.64 -1.88 -12.75
N ALA A 200 -12.74 -2.30 -12.13
CA ALA A 200 -12.89 -3.62 -11.48
C ALA A 200 -12.69 -4.80 -12.45
N LYS A 201 -12.89 -4.61 -13.75
CA LYS A 201 -12.55 -5.59 -14.78
C LYS A 201 -11.10 -6.06 -14.68
N GLY A 202 -10.17 -5.15 -14.33
CA GLY A 202 -8.77 -5.50 -14.07
C GLY A 202 -8.54 -6.10 -12.69
N LEU A 203 -9.41 -5.85 -11.71
CA LEU A 203 -9.27 -6.35 -10.34
C LEU A 203 -9.50 -7.86 -10.23
N TRP A 204 -10.61 -8.34 -10.78
CA TRP A 204 -11.05 -9.71 -10.55
C TRP A 204 -10.03 -10.78 -10.95
N PRO A 205 -9.40 -10.72 -12.13
CA PRO A 205 -8.39 -11.71 -12.51
C PRO A 205 -7.13 -11.63 -11.62
N GLN A 206 -6.80 -10.47 -11.04
CA GLN A 206 -5.70 -10.38 -10.08
C GLN A 206 -6.04 -11.11 -8.78
N LEU A 207 -7.27 -10.95 -8.26
CA LEU A 207 -7.71 -11.62 -7.04
C LEU A 207 -7.79 -13.15 -7.21
N GLU A 208 -8.13 -13.64 -8.41
CA GLU A 208 -8.07 -15.09 -8.69
C GLU A 208 -6.63 -15.61 -8.63
N ILE A 209 -5.64 -14.92 -9.22
CA ILE A 209 -4.22 -15.30 -9.12
C ILE A 209 -3.76 -15.30 -7.66
N LEU A 210 -4.17 -14.32 -6.84
CA LEU A 210 -3.87 -14.31 -5.41
C LEU A 210 -4.42 -15.55 -4.72
N LYS A 211 -5.69 -15.87 -4.96
CA LYS A 211 -6.36 -17.04 -4.41
C LYS A 211 -5.66 -18.35 -4.79
N GLU A 212 -5.34 -18.53 -6.08
CA GLU A 212 -4.59 -19.69 -6.59
C GLU A 212 -3.22 -19.81 -5.93
N THR A 213 -2.57 -18.68 -5.61
CA THR A 213 -1.28 -18.64 -4.90
C THR A 213 -1.43 -18.82 -3.38
N GLY A 214 -2.67 -18.84 -2.86
CA GLY A 214 -2.94 -18.98 -1.42
C GLY A 214 -2.88 -17.68 -0.63
N VAL A 215 -3.04 -16.53 -1.29
CA VAL A 215 -2.98 -15.19 -0.70
C VAL A 215 -4.41 -14.62 -0.55
N SER A 216 -4.70 -14.07 0.62
CA SER A 216 -6.00 -13.43 0.89
C SER A 216 -6.11 -12.07 0.19
N PRO A 217 -7.27 -11.72 -0.39
CA PRO A 217 -7.55 -10.37 -0.88
C PRO A 217 -7.36 -9.27 0.16
N ALA A 218 -7.37 -9.57 1.45
CA ALA A 218 -7.06 -8.63 2.53
C ALA A 218 -5.62 -8.09 2.50
N SER A 219 -4.73 -8.70 1.71
CA SER A 219 -3.37 -8.22 1.44
C SER A 219 -3.27 -7.32 0.22
N PHE A 220 -4.38 -7.03 -0.47
CA PHE A 220 -4.39 -6.36 -1.77
C PHE A 220 -5.10 -5.00 -1.68
N ILE A 221 -4.47 -3.98 -2.26
CA ILE A 221 -5.02 -2.64 -2.43
C ILE A 221 -5.35 -2.44 -3.91
N TRP A 222 -6.63 -2.27 -4.19
CA TRP A 222 -7.16 -1.87 -5.49
C TRP A 222 -6.92 -0.37 -5.70
N VAL A 223 -5.84 -0.03 -6.38
CA VAL A 223 -5.43 1.36 -6.64
C VAL A 223 -6.22 1.96 -7.80
N HIS A 224 -6.54 3.25 -7.71
CA HIS A 224 -7.38 4.03 -8.63
C HIS A 224 -8.80 3.47 -8.79
N ALA A 225 -9.35 2.97 -7.70
CA ALA A 225 -10.69 2.42 -7.68
C ALA A 225 -11.78 3.46 -8.03
N GLN A 226 -11.49 4.76 -7.92
CA GLN A 226 -12.37 5.84 -8.38
C GLN A 226 -12.70 5.77 -9.87
N ALA A 227 -11.90 5.08 -10.69
CA ALA A 227 -12.18 4.88 -12.10
C ALA A 227 -13.34 3.89 -12.37
N GLU A 228 -13.78 3.13 -11.37
CA GLU A 228 -14.92 2.22 -11.47
C GLU A 228 -16.23 3.00 -11.39
N ASP A 229 -17.16 2.68 -12.30
CA ASP A 229 -18.46 3.33 -12.37
C ASP A 229 -19.57 2.49 -11.69
N ASN A 230 -19.38 1.15 -11.62
CA ASN A 230 -20.32 0.26 -10.94
C ASN A 230 -20.00 0.10 -9.47
N ASN A 231 -20.81 0.71 -8.61
CA ASN A 231 -20.63 0.69 -7.16
C ASN A 231 -20.78 -0.72 -6.54
N ASP A 232 -21.45 -1.68 -7.17
CA ASP A 232 -21.54 -3.06 -6.68
C ASP A 232 -20.16 -3.74 -6.65
N SER A 233 -19.23 -3.29 -7.49
CA SER A 233 -17.84 -3.74 -7.45
C SER A 233 -17.17 -3.44 -6.11
N TYR A 234 -17.51 -2.31 -5.46
CA TYR A 234 -16.98 -1.97 -4.13
C TYR A 234 -17.53 -2.90 -3.04
N LEU A 235 -18.83 -3.23 -3.10
CA LEU A 235 -19.43 -4.17 -2.15
C LEU A 235 -18.74 -5.53 -2.24
N LYS A 236 -18.59 -6.05 -3.45
CA LYS A 236 -17.93 -7.34 -3.69
C LYS A 236 -16.46 -7.32 -3.25
N ALA A 237 -15.70 -6.27 -3.57
CA ALA A 237 -14.30 -6.16 -3.17
C ALA A 237 -14.15 -6.05 -1.65
N ALA A 238 -15.01 -5.28 -0.98
CA ALA A 238 -15.04 -5.15 0.48
C ALA A 238 -15.39 -6.47 1.17
N GLU A 239 -16.39 -7.21 0.67
CA GLU A 239 -16.77 -8.53 1.18
C GLU A 239 -15.60 -9.53 1.10
N MET A 240 -14.81 -9.49 0.01
CA MET A 240 -13.60 -10.30 -0.13
C MET A 240 -12.46 -9.83 0.78
N GLY A 241 -12.60 -8.68 1.45
CA GLY A 241 -11.60 -8.07 2.33
C GLY A 241 -10.55 -7.21 1.62
N CYS A 242 -10.68 -6.97 0.31
CA CYS A 242 -9.78 -6.13 -0.48
C CYS A 242 -9.84 -4.66 0.01
N TRP A 243 -8.71 -3.97 0.00
CA TRP A 243 -8.65 -2.54 0.24
C TRP A 243 -8.99 -1.77 -1.05
N ILE A 244 -9.80 -0.73 -0.93
CA ILE A 244 -10.31 0.08 -2.04
C ILE A 244 -9.70 1.47 -1.93
N SER A 245 -8.77 1.82 -2.82
CA SER A 245 -8.06 3.11 -2.80
C SER A 245 -8.71 4.10 -3.75
N LEU A 246 -9.32 5.14 -3.17
CA LEU A 246 -9.77 6.34 -3.87
C LEU A 246 -8.65 7.37 -3.74
N ASP A 247 -7.72 7.36 -4.66
CA ASP A 247 -6.44 8.07 -4.56
C ASP A 247 -6.28 9.22 -5.57
N GLY A 248 -7.35 9.75 -6.06
CA GLY A 248 -7.36 10.88 -7.00
C GLY A 248 -8.08 12.12 -6.47
N VAL A 249 -8.05 12.39 -5.15
CA VAL A 249 -8.84 13.47 -4.52
C VAL A 249 -8.56 14.83 -5.15
N GLY A 250 -7.32 15.12 -5.52
CA GLY A 250 -6.96 16.40 -6.17
C GLY A 250 -7.39 16.53 -7.64
N TRP A 251 -8.00 15.47 -8.23
CA TRP A 251 -8.37 15.44 -9.64
C TRP A 251 -9.89 15.45 -9.86
N GLU A 252 -10.65 14.73 -9.01
CA GLU A 252 -12.10 14.49 -9.16
C GLU A 252 -12.78 14.49 -7.78
N LEU A 253 -12.82 15.65 -7.11
CA LEU A 253 -13.29 15.77 -5.73
C LEU A 253 -14.73 15.24 -5.53
N GLU A 254 -15.66 15.66 -6.37
CA GLU A 254 -17.09 15.30 -6.29
C GLU A 254 -17.28 13.79 -6.42
N LYS A 255 -16.57 13.17 -7.34
CA LYS A 255 -16.63 11.71 -7.55
C LYS A 255 -16.13 10.95 -6.32
N HIS A 256 -15.12 11.46 -5.61
CA HIS A 256 -14.65 10.87 -4.36
C HIS A 256 -15.70 11.01 -3.25
N ILE A 257 -16.34 12.15 -3.14
CA ILE A 257 -17.43 12.39 -2.16
C ILE A 257 -18.58 11.41 -2.41
N GLU A 258 -19.05 11.27 -3.65
CA GLU A 258 -20.15 10.35 -4.01
C GLU A 258 -19.83 8.90 -3.61
N LYS A 259 -18.60 8.43 -3.91
CA LYS A 259 -18.16 7.07 -3.59
C LYS A 259 -18.01 6.84 -2.09
N LEU A 260 -17.50 7.81 -1.35
CA LEU A 260 -17.41 7.74 0.10
C LEU A 260 -18.78 7.76 0.77
N LEU A 261 -19.74 8.55 0.25
CA LEU A 261 -21.14 8.52 0.68
C LEU A 261 -21.78 7.15 0.41
N PHE A 262 -21.50 6.55 -0.74
CA PHE A 262 -21.94 5.18 -1.03
C PHE A 262 -21.35 4.19 -0.02
N ALA A 263 -20.04 4.26 0.23
CA ALA A 263 -19.36 3.38 1.18
C ALA A 263 -19.91 3.52 2.60
N LYS A 264 -20.18 4.75 3.05
CA LYS A 264 -20.79 5.03 4.34
C LYS A 264 -22.19 4.41 4.47
N ARG A 265 -23.08 4.65 3.49
CA ARG A 265 -24.45 4.11 3.49
C ARG A 265 -24.49 2.58 3.51
N ASN A 266 -23.47 1.92 2.94
CA ASN A 266 -23.39 0.46 2.88
C ASN A 266 -22.51 -0.17 3.97
N GLY A 267 -21.97 0.63 4.91
CA GLY A 267 -21.19 0.12 6.03
C GLY A 267 -19.84 -0.49 5.67
N ILE A 268 -19.24 -0.07 4.54
CA ILE A 268 -17.97 -0.61 4.02
C ILE A 268 -16.80 0.39 4.09
N LEU A 269 -16.95 1.50 4.81
CA LEU A 269 -15.88 2.50 4.96
C LEU A 269 -14.58 1.92 5.53
N ASP A 270 -14.66 0.83 6.31
CA ASP A 270 -13.52 0.15 6.92
C ASP A 270 -12.59 -0.54 5.90
N ARG A 271 -12.94 -0.51 4.61
CA ARG A 271 -12.14 -1.03 3.49
C ARG A 271 -11.61 0.08 2.57
N PHE A 272 -11.92 1.33 2.85
CA PHE A 272 -11.52 2.44 1.97
C PHE A 272 -10.26 3.13 2.44
N LEU A 273 -9.41 3.47 1.48
CA LEU A 273 -8.25 4.34 1.60
C LEU A 273 -8.48 5.58 0.74
N ILE A 274 -7.96 6.73 1.18
CA ILE A 274 -8.03 7.98 0.43
C ILE A 274 -6.66 8.62 0.30
N SER A 275 -6.34 9.16 -0.87
CA SER A 275 -5.10 9.90 -1.14
C SER A 275 -5.25 10.83 -2.33
N HIS A 276 -4.16 11.46 -2.78
CA HIS A 276 -4.22 12.46 -3.84
C HIS A 276 -3.68 11.97 -5.17
N ASP A 277 -2.78 10.98 -5.17
CA ASP A 277 -1.96 10.63 -6.35
C ASP A 277 -1.25 11.89 -6.87
N ALA A 278 -0.59 12.60 -5.98
CA ALA A 278 -0.06 13.94 -6.19
C ALA A 278 1.46 13.99 -6.01
N GLY A 279 2.03 15.21 -6.14
CA GLY A 279 3.45 15.48 -6.18
C GLY A 279 3.95 15.55 -7.62
N TRP A 280 4.70 14.57 -8.06
CA TRP A 280 5.13 14.39 -9.44
C TRP A 280 6.20 15.38 -9.86
N TYR A 281 7.32 15.47 -9.10
CA TYR A 281 8.53 16.10 -9.64
C TYR A 281 8.95 15.30 -10.88
N ASP A 282 9.07 15.97 -12.02
CA ASP A 282 9.43 15.37 -13.30
C ASP A 282 10.85 15.84 -13.69
N PRO A 283 11.88 14.96 -13.67
CA PRO A 283 13.25 15.35 -13.95
C PRO A 283 13.48 15.78 -15.41
N GLN A 284 12.51 15.52 -16.29
CA GLN A 284 12.57 15.93 -17.71
C GLN A 284 12.07 17.37 -17.93
N LYS A 285 11.57 18.04 -16.86
CA LYS A 285 11.04 19.41 -16.95
C LYS A 285 11.95 20.42 -16.26
N GLU A 286 12.22 21.53 -16.93
CA GLU A 286 12.91 22.67 -16.32
C GLU A 286 12.03 23.40 -15.28
N ILE A 287 10.73 23.56 -15.59
CA ILE A 287 9.74 24.19 -14.70
C ILE A 287 8.85 23.10 -14.11
N GLN A 288 8.89 22.98 -12.79
CA GLN A 288 8.12 21.99 -12.09
C GLN A 288 6.67 22.44 -11.85
N THR A 289 5.75 21.50 -11.92
CA THR A 289 4.35 21.70 -11.54
C THR A 289 3.98 20.61 -10.52
N ILE A 290 4.44 20.85 -9.28
CA ILE A 290 4.19 19.90 -8.19
C ILE A 290 2.74 20.03 -7.75
N LYS A 291 2.01 18.92 -7.69
CA LYS A 291 0.65 18.88 -7.18
C LYS A 291 0.65 18.86 -5.65
N PRO A 292 -0.17 19.68 -4.97
CA PRO A 292 -0.18 19.76 -3.52
C PRO A 292 -0.73 18.48 -2.86
N PHE A 293 -0.26 18.19 -1.65
CA PHE A 293 -0.70 17.04 -0.84
C PHE A 293 -1.76 17.42 0.20
N THR A 294 -2.46 18.54 0.03
CA THR A 294 -3.32 19.12 1.08
C THR A 294 -4.80 19.15 0.75
N THR A 295 -5.21 18.79 -0.47
CA THR A 295 -6.60 18.84 -0.93
C THR A 295 -7.55 18.01 -0.06
N ILE A 296 -7.10 16.86 0.47
CA ILE A 296 -7.89 16.09 1.44
C ILE A 296 -8.30 16.98 2.62
N PHE A 297 -7.36 17.71 3.21
CA PHE A 297 -7.58 18.48 4.44
C PHE A 297 -8.34 19.77 4.18
N THR A 298 -8.06 20.44 3.05
CA THR A 298 -8.57 21.78 2.74
C THR A 298 -9.92 21.75 2.01
N GLN A 299 -10.23 20.65 1.32
CA GLN A 299 -11.46 20.53 0.52
C GLN A 299 -12.28 19.30 0.89
N LEU A 300 -11.71 18.07 0.78
CA LEU A 300 -12.49 16.84 0.99
C LEU A 300 -13.07 16.74 2.40
N LEU A 301 -12.27 16.93 3.45
CA LEU A 301 -12.77 16.77 4.83
C LEU A 301 -13.86 17.76 5.20
N PRO A 302 -13.80 19.08 4.86
CA PRO A 302 -14.92 19.98 5.05
C PRO A 302 -16.20 19.50 4.37
N GLU A 303 -16.12 19.04 3.12
CA GLU A 303 -17.27 18.51 2.37
C GLU A 303 -17.83 17.23 3.00
N LEU A 304 -16.98 16.28 3.40
CA LEU A 304 -17.44 15.08 4.09
C LEU A 304 -18.16 15.41 5.40
N LYS A 305 -17.64 16.39 6.17
CA LYS A 305 -18.32 16.86 7.39
C LYS A 305 -19.68 17.51 7.10
N SER A 306 -19.80 18.31 6.05
CA SER A 306 -21.07 18.89 5.62
C SER A 306 -22.11 17.81 5.26
N HIS A 307 -21.65 16.66 4.76
CA HIS A 307 -22.44 15.47 4.46
C HIS A 307 -22.62 14.51 5.66
N GLY A 308 -22.30 14.95 6.87
CA GLY A 308 -22.55 14.21 8.11
C GLY A 308 -21.56 13.10 8.43
N PHE A 309 -20.32 13.15 7.87
CA PHE A 309 -19.26 12.27 8.35
C PHE A 309 -18.82 12.65 9.74
N THR A 310 -18.75 11.66 10.63
CA THR A 310 -18.26 11.81 11.99
C THR A 310 -16.72 11.87 12.04
N ASP A 311 -16.17 12.37 13.16
CA ASP A 311 -14.71 12.38 13.36
C ASP A 311 -14.15 10.94 13.42
N ASP A 312 -14.92 9.97 13.90
CA ASP A 312 -14.53 8.56 13.92
C ASP A 312 -14.45 7.98 12.49
N GLU A 313 -15.38 8.33 11.60
CA GLU A 313 -15.33 7.90 10.19
C GLU A 313 -14.14 8.54 9.46
N ILE A 314 -13.84 9.80 9.75
CA ILE A 314 -12.64 10.48 9.22
C ILE A 314 -11.36 9.83 9.79
N LYS A 315 -11.35 9.55 11.10
CA LYS A 315 -10.24 8.81 11.74
C LYS A 315 -10.05 7.44 11.10
N LEU A 316 -11.14 6.74 10.78
CA LEU A 316 -11.11 5.45 10.09
C LEU A 316 -10.37 5.57 8.74
N LEU A 317 -10.75 6.53 7.90
CA LEU A 317 -10.18 6.73 6.57
C LEU A 317 -8.71 7.16 6.59
N LEU A 318 -8.32 8.07 7.47
CA LEU A 318 -6.99 8.69 7.46
C LEU A 318 -5.97 8.00 8.35
N ARG A 319 -6.38 7.15 9.30
CA ARG A 319 -5.51 6.62 10.34
C ARG A 319 -5.63 5.10 10.48
N VAL A 320 -6.84 4.61 10.75
CA VAL A 320 -7.04 3.18 11.09
C VAL A 320 -6.88 2.30 9.86
N ASN A 321 -7.56 2.62 8.77
CA ASN A 321 -7.53 1.83 7.55
C ASN A 321 -6.12 1.75 6.94
N PRO A 322 -5.41 2.87 6.67
CA PRO A 322 -4.07 2.78 6.11
C PRO A 322 -3.10 2.05 7.06
N SER A 323 -3.25 2.24 8.37
CA SER A 323 -2.43 1.50 9.33
C SER A 323 -2.63 -0.02 9.24
N LYS A 324 -3.86 -0.49 9.06
CA LYS A 324 -4.17 -1.90 8.85
C LYS A 324 -3.74 -2.40 7.47
N ALA A 325 -3.94 -1.60 6.43
CA ALA A 325 -3.59 -1.95 5.07
C ALA A 325 -2.08 -2.17 4.89
N PHE A 326 -1.26 -1.27 5.44
CA PHE A 326 0.21 -1.32 5.31
C PHE A 326 0.92 -2.08 6.43
N ALA A 327 0.19 -2.65 7.40
CA ALA A 327 0.79 -3.52 8.42
C ALA A 327 1.44 -4.76 7.78
N ILE A 328 2.69 -5.04 8.17
CA ILE A 328 3.44 -6.21 7.69
C ILE A 328 2.88 -7.47 8.37
N GLU A 329 2.10 -8.22 7.62
CA GLU A 329 1.42 -9.43 8.08
C GLU A 329 1.16 -10.38 6.92
N ILE A 330 1.46 -11.67 7.10
CA ILE A 330 1.14 -12.68 6.08
C ILE A 330 -0.36 -13.02 6.17
N ARG A 331 -1.11 -12.65 5.14
CA ARG A 331 -2.55 -12.89 5.01
C ARG A 331 -2.79 -13.99 4.00
N LYS A 332 -3.09 -15.19 4.51
CA LYS A 332 -3.34 -16.37 3.67
C LYS A 332 -4.81 -16.49 3.31
N TYR A 333 -5.08 -17.01 2.11
CA TYR A 333 -6.42 -17.42 1.74
C TYR A 333 -6.83 -18.62 2.60
N PRO A 334 -8.02 -18.63 3.22
CA PRO A 334 -8.48 -19.77 3.97
C PRO A 334 -8.76 -20.94 3.00
N PHE A 335 -7.86 -21.91 2.95
CA PHE A 335 -8.15 -23.15 2.24
C PHE A 335 -9.23 -23.90 3.01
N ASP A 336 -10.35 -24.19 2.35
CA ASP A 336 -11.35 -25.08 2.89
C ASP A 336 -10.76 -26.50 2.99
N LYS A 337 -10.50 -26.93 4.22
CA LYS A 337 -9.94 -28.27 4.49
C LYS A 337 -10.88 -29.40 4.04
N ARG A 338 -12.15 -29.10 3.71
CA ARG A 338 -13.15 -30.08 3.28
C ARG A 338 -13.01 -30.48 1.80
N ALA A 339 -12.39 -29.63 0.96
CA ALA A 339 -12.20 -29.94 -0.46
C ALA A 339 -11.21 -31.09 -0.73
N LYS A 340 -10.30 -31.39 0.22
CA LYS A 340 -9.33 -32.50 0.11
C LYS A 340 -9.86 -33.91 0.48
N GLN A 341 -11.12 -34.04 0.87
CA GLN A 341 -11.74 -35.36 1.19
C GLN A 341 -12.56 -35.92 0.03
N LEU A 342 -12.61 -35.26 -1.12
CA LEU A 342 -13.40 -35.67 -2.29
C LEU A 342 -12.54 -36.01 -3.53
N GLU A 343 -11.22 -36.07 -3.40
CA GLU A 343 -10.29 -36.67 -4.35
C GLU A 343 -9.73 -37.99 -3.76
#